data_0b668b7e8570dccb79a30920de4af5b7
#
_entry.id   0b668b7e8570dccb79a30920de4af5b7
#
_cell.length_a   1.000
_cell.length_b   1.000
_cell.length_c   1.000
_cell.angle_alpha   90.00
_cell.angle_beta   90.00
_cell.angle_gamma   90.00
#
_symmetry.space_group_name_H-M   'P 1'
#
loop_
_entity.id
_entity.type
_entity.pdbx_description
1 polymer ?
#
loop_
_entity_poly.entity_id
_entity_poly.type
_entity_poly.pdbx_seq_one_letter_code
_entity_poly.pdbx_strand_id
1 'polypeptide(L)' 'MKLFNKKPNDKIKVAIAFTLKGLTKQVIQLEQKGFIKQGGIQSVMFEGTIIAYEQAMIKKASK' A
#
# COMPACT_ATOMS: atom_id res chain seq x y z
N MET A 1 -10.95 16.77 24.75
CA MET A 1 -10.93 16.56 24.28
C MET A 1 -10.90 16.15 23.61
N LYS A 2 -10.92 15.86 23.01
CA LYS A 2 -10.84 15.40 22.30
C LYS A 2 -10.87 15.29 21.54
N LEU A 3 -10.81 15.19 21.32
CA LEU A 3 -10.72 14.99 20.53
C LEU A 3 -10.78 14.57 19.63
N PHE A 4 -10.71 14.18 19.46
CA PHE A 4 -10.57 13.67 18.47
C PHE A 4 -11.62 13.09 17.86
N ASN A 5 -11.56 13.07 16.98
CA ASN A 5 -12.67 12.69 16.20
C ASN A 5 -12.91 11.21 16.31
N LYS A 6 -14.11 10.77 16.15
CA LYS A 6 -14.44 9.41 16.39
C LYS A 6 -14.63 8.61 15.16
N LYS A 7 -14.38 9.16 14.01
CA LYS A 7 -14.54 8.39 12.81
C LYS A 7 -13.45 7.36 12.68
N PRO A 8 -13.75 6.15 12.24
CA PRO A 8 -12.68 5.21 11.94
C PRO A 8 -11.78 5.78 10.85
N ASN A 9 -10.52 5.48 10.94
CA ASN A 9 -9.57 5.95 9.94
C ASN A 9 -9.26 4.86 8.94
N ASP A 10 -9.10 5.25 7.70
CA ASP A 10 -8.60 4.33 6.69
C ASP A 10 -7.18 3.93 7.06
N LYS A 11 -6.83 2.72 6.71
CA LYS A 11 -5.48 2.23 6.92
C LYS A 11 -4.75 2.22 5.60
N ILE A 12 -3.51 2.65 5.64
CA ILE A 12 -2.69 2.71 4.44
C ILE A 12 -1.45 1.87 4.67
N LYS A 13 -1.16 1.01 3.71
CA LYS A 13 0.07 0.24 3.70
C LYS A 13 0.68 0.33 2.32
N VAL A 14 1.98 0.19 2.27
CA VAL A 14 2.70 0.22 1.02
C VAL A 14 3.34 -1.15 0.83
N ALA A 15 2.93 -1.83 -0.24
CA ALA A 15 3.61 -3.05 -0.64
C ALA A 15 4.88 -2.65 -1.37
N ILE A 16 5.99 -3.29 -1.04
CA ILE A 16 7.25 -2.96 -1.67
C ILE A 16 8.04 -4.26 -1.88
N ALA A 17 8.66 -4.36 -3.04
CA ALA A 17 9.43 -5.54 -3.36
C ALA A 17 10.47 -5.19 -4.41
N PHE A 18 11.50 -6.02 -4.50
CA PHE A 18 12.57 -5.78 -5.47
C PHE A 18 12.15 -6.13 -6.89
N THR A 19 11.14 -6.96 -7.06
CA THR A 19 10.68 -7.38 -8.38
C THR A 19 9.18 -7.19 -8.46
N LEU A 20 8.69 -7.08 -9.69
CA LEU A 20 7.24 -6.96 -9.89
C LEU A 20 6.52 -8.22 -9.44
N LYS A 21 7.14 -9.38 -9.64
CA LYS A 21 6.52 -10.61 -9.20
C LYS A 21 6.36 -10.64 -7.69
N GLY A 22 7.40 -10.23 -6.97
CA GLY A 22 7.31 -10.15 -5.51
C GLY A 22 6.30 -9.12 -5.06
N LEU A 23 6.22 -8.00 -5.77
CA LEU A 23 5.23 -6.99 -5.45
C LEU A 23 3.82 -7.53 -5.61
N THR A 24 3.58 -8.25 -6.69
CA THR A 24 2.27 -8.83 -6.95
C THR A 24 1.85 -9.74 -5.80
N LYS A 25 2.78 -10.55 -5.30
CA LYS A 25 2.47 -11.43 -4.18
C LYS A 25 2.05 -10.64 -2.95
N GLN A 26 2.77 -9.56 -2.65
CA GLN A 26 2.43 -8.75 -1.49
C GLN A 26 1.09 -8.06 -1.67
N VAL A 27 0.81 -7.58 -2.88
CA VAL A 27 -0.47 -6.95 -3.16
C VAL A 27 -1.60 -7.94 -2.93
N ILE A 28 -1.44 -9.16 -3.43
CA ILE A 28 -2.47 -10.18 -3.24
C ILE A 28 -2.71 -10.44 -1.76
N GLN A 29 -1.64 -10.54 -0.98
CA GLN A 29 -1.79 -10.76 0.44
C GLN A 29 -2.56 -9.64 1.12
N LEU A 30 -2.28 -8.40 0.73
CA LEU A 30 -2.99 -7.28 1.29
C LEU A 30 -4.44 -7.26 0.83
N GLU A 31 -4.69 -7.64 -0.41
CA GLU A 31 -6.06 -7.71 -0.90
C GLU A 31 -6.87 -8.73 -0.12
N GLN A 32 -6.26 -9.82 0.28
CA GLN A 32 -6.93 -10.82 1.09
C GLN A 32 -7.29 -10.29 2.47
N LYS A 33 -6.61 -9.25 2.91
CA LYS A 33 -6.92 -8.62 4.19
C LYS A 33 -7.87 -7.45 4.04
N GLY A 34 -8.36 -7.20 2.84
CA GLY A 34 -9.34 -6.15 2.61
C GLY A 34 -8.77 -4.87 2.06
N PHE A 35 -7.48 -4.83 1.77
CA PHE A 35 -6.88 -3.65 1.16
C PHE A 35 -7.15 -3.64 -0.33
N ILE A 36 -7.20 -2.45 -0.90
CA ILE A 36 -7.32 -2.28 -2.34
C ILE A 36 -6.20 -1.39 -2.83
N LYS A 37 -5.88 -1.54 -4.10
CA LYS A 37 -4.82 -0.72 -4.70
C LYS A 37 -5.26 0.73 -4.77
N GLN A 38 -4.34 1.61 -4.47
CA GLN A 38 -4.56 3.04 -4.61
C GLN A 38 -3.48 3.59 -5.51
N GLY A 39 -3.88 4.05 -6.69
CA GLY A 39 -2.91 4.51 -7.67
C GLY A 39 -2.21 3.36 -8.35
N GLY A 40 -1.16 3.67 -9.07
CA GLY A 40 -0.42 2.68 -9.82
C GLY A 40 0.84 2.25 -9.11
N ILE A 41 1.52 1.31 -9.72
CA ILE A 41 2.82 0.87 -9.23
C ILE A 41 3.83 1.97 -9.52
N GLN A 42 4.68 2.23 -8.54
CA GLN A 42 5.75 3.20 -8.70
C GLN A 42 7.08 2.51 -8.53
N SER A 43 8.07 2.99 -9.26
CA SER A 43 9.42 2.47 -9.10
C SER A 43 10.17 3.34 -8.11
N VAL A 44 11.00 2.68 -7.31
CA VAL A 44 11.90 3.36 -6.39
C VAL A 44 13.26 3.37 -7.06
N MET A 45 13.80 4.55 -7.26
CA MET A 45 15.07 4.68 -7.98
C MET A 45 16.15 5.20 -7.06
N PHE A 46 17.35 4.74 -7.32
CA PHE A 46 18.54 5.22 -6.61
C PHE A 46 19.63 5.39 -7.63
N GLU A 47 20.13 6.61 -7.76
CA GLU A 47 21.21 6.95 -8.68
C GLU A 47 20.91 6.46 -10.10
N GLY A 48 19.68 6.74 -10.56
CA GLY A 48 19.30 6.41 -11.92
C GLY A 48 18.94 4.95 -12.14
N THR A 49 18.96 4.14 -11.11
CA THR A 49 18.66 2.72 -11.22
C THR A 49 17.41 2.37 -10.42
N ILE A 50 16.55 1.55 -11.01
CA ILE A 50 15.37 1.08 -10.29
C ILE A 50 15.80 -0.01 -9.34
N ILE A 51 15.54 0.20 -8.05
CA ILE A 51 15.95 -0.75 -7.03
C ILE A 51 14.78 -1.48 -6.39
N ALA A 52 13.56 -0.99 -6.60
CA ALA A 52 12.40 -1.64 -6.01
C ALA A 52 11.14 -1.10 -6.68
N TYR A 53 10.02 -1.74 -6.38
CA TYR A 53 8.71 -1.30 -6.83
C TYR A 53 7.80 -1.22 -5.64
N GLU A 54 6.86 -0.29 -5.68
CA GLU A 54 5.93 -0.13 -4.56
C GLU A 54 4.53 0.12 -5.07
N GLN A 55 3.57 -0.26 -4.26
CA GLN A 55 2.16 -0.06 -4.56
C GLN A 55 1.46 0.34 -3.27
N ALA A 56 0.87 1.53 -3.28
CA ALA A 56 0.09 1.97 -2.14
C ALA A 56 -1.21 1.18 -2.08
N MET A 57 -1.58 0.80 -0.89
CA MET A 57 -2.80 0.03 -0.64
C MET A 57 -3.58 0.70 0.46
N ILE A 58 -4.88 0.69 0.35
CA ILE A 58 -5.72 1.33 1.35
C ILE A 58 -6.83 0.38 1.74
N LYS A 59 -7.13 0.36 3.03
CA LYS A 59 -8.26 -0.39 3.55
C LYS A 59 -9.23 0.61 4.13
N LYS A 60 -10.40 0.69 3.51
CA LYS A 60 -11.40 1.63 3.96
C LYS A 60 -11.91 1.25 5.32
N ALA A 61 -12.15 2.26 6.15
CA ALA A 61 -12.69 2.01 7.46
C ALA A 61 -14.10 1.47 7.35
N SER A 62 -14.41 0.52 8.21
CA SER A 62 -15.75 0.01 8.27
C SER A 62 -16.63 0.94 9.08
N LYS A 63 -17.91 0.89 8.77
CA LYS A 63 -18.83 1.69 9.50
C LYS A 63 -19.35 1.10 10.66
#